data_1795a0794b151814a4fc3a3710aae688
#
_entry.id   1795a0794b151814a4fc3a3710aae688
#
_cell.length_a   1.000
_cell.length_b   1.000
_cell.length_c   1.000
_cell.angle_alpha   90.00
_cell.angle_beta   90.00
_cell.angle_gamma   90.00
#
_symmetry.space_group_name_H-M   'P 1'
#
loop_
_entity.id
_entity.type
_entity.pdbx_description
1 polymer ?
#
loop_
_entity_poly.entity_id
_entity_poly.type
_entity_poly.pdbx_seq_one_letter_code
_entity_poly.pdbx_strand_id
1 'polypeptide(L)'
;MIKVIKKGKYYFFFKSNGVIKTYANNKIKVADVIVAKQLAKYMSVCFKSKNKEKSFFLRVLFFSFDLDKSSKSDIIDKILFFLSTDLLCYRAKKNSELESMQKKLWDPLISFVEDKYKLIFNTTNGVVPITHKGTNKGRLCKILKKLNKLELTIYYYIINISNSNIIALNFLANNINSKHVWKCLSLEEDYNLKKWGQDKEANEKLLEKKSYFNEIIKLYLLFKNLRNK
;
A
#
# COMPACT_ATOMS: atom_id res chain seq x y z
N MET A 1 25.55 -10.84 -9.36
CA MET A 1 24.39 -11.74 -9.10
C MET A 1 24.20 -11.84 -7.59
N ILE A 2 22.96 -11.88 -7.08
CA ILE A 2 22.71 -12.10 -5.64
C ILE A 2 22.67 -13.59 -5.39
N LYS A 3 23.49 -14.05 -4.44
CA LYS A 3 23.49 -15.44 -3.96
C LYS A 3 22.53 -15.57 -2.79
N VAL A 4 21.75 -16.66 -2.76
CA VAL A 4 20.84 -17.01 -1.66
C VAL A 4 21.48 -18.16 -0.88
N ILE A 5 21.74 -17.97 0.40
CA ILE A 5 22.39 -18.94 1.27
C ILE A 5 21.48 -19.27 2.44
N LYS A 6 21.19 -20.55 2.65
CA LYS A 6 20.43 -21.06 3.82
C LYS A 6 21.34 -21.08 5.05
N LYS A 7 20.85 -20.46 6.17
CA LYS A 7 21.48 -20.55 7.48
C LYS A 7 20.38 -20.83 8.53
N GLY A 8 20.39 -22.03 9.07
CA GLY A 8 19.30 -22.53 9.91
C GLY A 8 17.98 -22.56 9.16
N LYS A 9 16.91 -21.98 9.73
CA LYS A 9 15.57 -21.92 9.11
C LYS A 9 15.35 -20.76 8.13
N TYR A 10 16.38 -19.91 7.88
CA TYR A 10 16.24 -18.73 7.05
C TYR A 10 17.20 -18.74 5.86
N TYR A 11 16.79 -18.04 4.78
CA TYR A 11 17.58 -17.74 3.61
C TYR A 11 18.03 -16.28 3.68
N PHE A 12 19.33 -16.05 3.49
CA PHE A 12 19.99 -14.75 3.48
C PHE A 12 20.50 -14.42 2.09
N PHE A 13 20.66 -13.14 1.81
CA PHE A 13 21.04 -12.61 0.50
C PHE A 13 22.45 -12.04 0.55
N PHE A 14 23.29 -12.46 -0.39
CA PHE A 14 24.69 -12.05 -0.47
C PHE A 14 24.99 -11.43 -1.82
N LYS A 15 25.78 -10.36 -1.81
CA LYS A 15 26.42 -9.78 -2.99
C LYS A 15 27.94 -9.81 -2.77
N SER A 16 28.77 -9.47 -3.80
CA SER A 16 30.24 -9.55 -3.74
C SER A 16 30.85 -9.06 -2.42
N ASN A 17 30.28 -8.08 -1.77
CA ASN A 17 30.80 -7.44 -0.56
C ASN A 17 30.13 -7.96 0.74
N GLY A 18 29.49 -9.12 0.73
CA GLY A 18 28.90 -9.71 1.93
C GLY A 18 27.38 -9.78 1.93
N VAL A 19 26.79 -9.96 3.13
CA VAL A 19 25.35 -10.07 3.31
C VAL A 19 24.65 -8.74 3.05
N ILE A 20 23.55 -8.79 2.28
CA ILE A 20 22.73 -7.61 2.01
C ILE A 20 21.98 -7.22 3.28
N LYS A 21 22.09 -5.94 3.63
CA LYS A 21 21.46 -5.33 4.79
C LYS A 21 20.59 -4.15 4.34
N THR A 22 19.64 -3.80 5.18
CA THR A 22 18.81 -2.60 5.04
C THR A 22 19.58 -1.34 5.41
N TYR A 23 18.95 -0.18 5.29
CA TYR A 23 19.55 1.11 5.70
C TYR A 23 19.84 1.18 7.22
N ALA A 24 19.00 0.52 8.04
CA ALA A 24 19.22 0.40 9.49
C ALA A 24 20.11 -0.81 9.85
N ASN A 25 20.91 -1.32 8.90
CA ASN A 25 21.87 -2.42 9.09
C ASN A 25 21.24 -3.78 9.45
N ASN A 26 19.93 -3.95 9.28
CA ASN A 26 19.24 -5.21 9.50
C ASN A 26 19.48 -6.19 8.35
N LYS A 27 19.73 -7.46 8.65
CA LYS A 27 19.89 -8.51 7.64
C LYS A 27 18.51 -8.88 7.05
N ILE A 28 18.43 -8.92 5.73
CA ILE A 28 17.23 -9.41 5.03
C ILE A 28 17.24 -10.94 5.10
N LYS A 29 16.15 -11.52 5.61
CA LYS A 29 15.99 -12.97 5.75
C LYS A 29 14.55 -13.40 5.52
N VAL A 30 14.35 -14.52 4.83
CA VAL A 30 13.04 -15.14 4.61
C VAL A 30 13.10 -16.62 4.88
N ALA A 31 11.99 -17.23 5.30
CA ALA A 31 11.98 -18.65 5.65
C ALA A 31 11.71 -19.56 4.44
N ASP A 32 11.05 -19.06 3.40
CA ASP A 32 10.66 -19.83 2.22
C ASP A 32 11.68 -19.67 1.09
N VAL A 33 12.06 -20.80 0.47
CA VAL A 33 13.06 -20.83 -0.63
C VAL A 33 12.55 -20.21 -1.92
N ILE A 34 11.26 -20.36 -2.21
CA ILE A 34 10.67 -19.82 -3.45
C ILE A 34 10.68 -18.30 -3.39
N VAL A 35 10.22 -17.76 -2.24
CA VAL A 35 10.27 -16.31 -1.98
C VAL A 35 11.71 -15.81 -2.00
N ALA A 36 12.65 -16.54 -1.39
CA ALA A 36 14.06 -16.14 -1.40
C ALA A 36 14.62 -16.05 -2.84
N LYS A 37 14.34 -17.02 -3.70
CA LYS A 37 14.77 -17.00 -5.10
C LYS A 37 14.14 -15.87 -5.88
N GLN A 38 12.83 -15.65 -5.73
CA GLN A 38 12.12 -14.56 -6.41
C GLN A 38 12.62 -13.21 -5.93
N LEU A 39 12.77 -13.03 -4.62
CA LEU A 39 13.27 -11.79 -4.03
C LEU A 39 14.70 -11.48 -4.51
N ALA A 40 15.59 -12.49 -4.57
CA ALA A 40 16.93 -12.32 -5.10
C ALA A 40 16.93 -11.88 -6.57
N LYS A 41 16.00 -12.39 -7.39
CA LYS A 41 15.82 -11.97 -8.78
C LYS A 41 15.42 -10.50 -8.86
N TYR A 42 14.41 -10.07 -8.11
CA TYR A 42 13.97 -8.66 -8.10
C TYR A 42 15.06 -7.72 -7.57
N MET A 43 15.68 -8.05 -6.44
CA MET A 43 16.79 -7.26 -5.91
C MET A 43 17.96 -7.19 -6.90
N SER A 44 18.26 -8.28 -7.64
CA SER A 44 19.34 -8.27 -8.65
C SER A 44 19.07 -7.26 -9.76
N VAL A 45 17.82 -7.11 -10.21
CA VAL A 45 17.42 -6.09 -11.18
C VAL A 45 17.62 -4.70 -10.59
N CYS A 46 17.11 -4.46 -9.38
CA CYS A 46 17.26 -3.17 -8.71
C CYS A 46 18.73 -2.76 -8.50
N PHE A 47 19.59 -3.70 -8.09
CA PHE A 47 21.02 -3.43 -7.87
C PHE A 47 21.87 -3.27 -9.14
N LYS A 48 21.35 -3.65 -10.30
CA LYS A 48 21.99 -3.39 -11.60
C LYS A 48 21.67 -1.99 -12.13
N SER A 49 20.58 -1.41 -11.71
CA SER A 49 20.21 -0.05 -12.11
C SER A 49 21.25 0.95 -11.62
N LYS A 50 21.62 1.93 -12.46
CA LYS A 50 22.49 3.05 -12.09
C LYS A 50 21.92 3.85 -10.91
N ASN A 51 20.61 3.86 -10.74
CA ASN A 51 19.87 4.55 -9.68
C ASN A 51 19.31 3.58 -8.62
N LYS A 52 20.10 2.59 -8.17
CA LYS A 52 19.67 1.59 -7.17
C LYS A 52 19.07 2.20 -5.90
N GLU A 53 19.58 3.35 -5.45
CA GLU A 53 19.11 4.09 -4.28
C GLU A 53 17.70 4.68 -4.47
N LYS A 54 17.30 4.91 -5.72
CA LYS A 54 15.96 5.37 -6.08
C LYS A 54 14.96 4.23 -6.29
N SER A 55 15.37 2.96 -6.17
CA SER A 55 14.46 1.83 -6.32
C SER A 55 13.38 1.84 -5.25
N PHE A 56 12.15 2.11 -5.66
CA PHE A 56 11.00 2.12 -4.75
C PHE A 56 10.77 0.74 -4.13
N PHE A 57 10.94 -0.34 -4.89
CA PHE A 57 10.86 -1.72 -4.39
C PHE A 57 11.81 -1.97 -3.22
N LEU A 58 13.09 -1.60 -3.37
CA LEU A 58 14.08 -1.78 -2.30
C LEU A 58 13.73 -0.94 -1.08
N ARG A 59 13.26 0.28 -1.28
CA ARG A 59 12.83 1.17 -0.18
C ARG A 59 11.70 0.54 0.64
N VAL A 60 10.64 0.05 -0.02
CA VAL A 60 9.51 -0.62 0.65
C VAL A 60 9.95 -1.91 1.34
N LEU A 61 10.78 -2.71 0.66
CA LEU A 61 11.33 -3.94 1.22
C LEU A 61 12.14 -3.66 2.49
N PHE A 62 13.12 -2.76 2.41
CA PHE A 62 14.01 -2.45 3.51
C PHE A 62 13.24 -1.88 4.69
N PHE A 63 12.32 -0.96 4.42
CA PHE A 63 11.42 -0.41 5.42
C PHE A 63 10.66 -1.50 6.20
N SER A 64 10.17 -2.55 5.51
CA SER A 64 9.48 -3.65 6.18
C SER A 64 10.36 -4.45 7.16
N PHE A 65 11.66 -4.53 6.92
CA PHE A 65 12.61 -5.19 7.81
C PHE A 65 13.10 -4.27 8.94
N ASP A 66 13.10 -2.96 8.71
CA ASP A 66 13.59 -1.95 9.65
C ASP A 66 12.54 -1.56 10.71
N LEU A 67 11.26 -1.90 10.49
CA LEU A 67 10.21 -1.64 11.46
C LEU A 67 10.52 -2.31 12.81
N ASP A 68 10.69 -1.52 13.85
CA ASP A 68 10.74 -1.94 15.24
C ASP A 68 9.43 -1.58 15.99
N LYS A 69 9.41 -1.68 17.32
CA LYS A 69 8.22 -1.37 18.11
C LYS A 69 7.90 0.14 18.11
N SER A 70 8.92 1.00 18.18
CA SER A 70 8.75 2.45 18.20
C SER A 70 8.24 2.95 16.85
N SER A 71 8.96 2.65 15.78
CA SER A 71 8.59 3.04 14.41
C SER A 71 7.23 2.46 13.97
N LYS A 72 6.85 1.27 14.50
CA LYS A 72 5.51 0.70 14.30
C LYS A 72 4.42 1.60 14.90
N SER A 73 4.65 2.17 16.09
CA SER A 73 3.70 3.10 16.72
C SER A 73 3.57 4.37 15.91
N ASP A 74 4.68 4.97 15.52
CA ASP A 74 4.71 6.22 14.74
C ASP A 74 3.98 6.07 13.39
N ILE A 75 4.13 4.92 12.75
CA ILE A 75 3.42 4.63 11.49
C ILE A 75 1.93 4.47 11.72
N ILE A 76 1.53 3.80 12.79
CA ILE A 76 0.12 3.67 13.14
C ILE A 76 -0.50 5.06 13.37
N ASP A 77 0.19 5.95 14.08
CA ASP A 77 -0.29 7.31 14.30
C ASP A 77 -0.42 8.11 13.00
N LYS A 78 0.56 7.98 12.08
CA LYS A 78 0.47 8.56 10.73
C LYS A 78 -0.74 8.01 9.95
N ILE A 79 -0.98 6.71 10.02
CA ILE A 79 -2.13 6.08 9.35
C ILE A 79 -3.45 6.61 9.92
N LEU A 80 -3.55 6.76 11.25
CA LEU A 80 -4.74 7.26 11.92
C LEU A 80 -5.07 8.71 11.55
N PHE A 81 -4.07 9.50 11.16
CA PHE A 81 -4.28 10.87 10.68
C PHE A 81 -5.14 10.90 9.39
N PHE A 82 -4.99 9.90 8.51
CA PHE A 82 -5.78 9.80 7.28
C PHE A 82 -7.25 9.39 7.48
N LEU A 83 -7.71 9.15 8.71
CA LEU A 83 -9.12 8.80 8.94
C LEU A 83 -10.07 9.95 8.55
N SER A 84 -9.71 11.19 8.87
CA SER A 84 -10.56 12.36 8.61
C SER A 84 -10.49 12.86 7.16
N THR A 85 -9.51 12.38 6.40
CA THR A 85 -9.24 12.82 5.01
C THR A 85 -9.29 11.66 4.02
N ASP A 86 -10.00 10.57 4.35
CA ASP A 86 -10.09 9.40 3.48
C ASP A 86 -10.73 9.76 2.14
N LEU A 87 -10.01 9.49 1.04
CA LEU A 87 -10.41 9.83 -0.32
C LEU A 87 -11.86 9.41 -0.62
N LEU A 88 -12.24 8.21 -0.20
CA LEU A 88 -13.56 7.65 -0.53
C LEU A 88 -14.71 8.35 0.19
N CYS A 89 -14.43 9.22 1.14
CA CYS A 89 -15.43 9.98 1.89
C CYS A 89 -15.79 11.31 1.21
N TYR A 90 -14.94 11.79 0.31
CA TYR A 90 -15.16 13.07 -0.39
C TYR A 90 -15.65 12.80 -1.82
N ARG A 91 -16.82 13.33 -2.12
CA ARG A 91 -17.52 13.07 -3.39
C ARG A 91 -17.55 14.32 -4.26
N ALA A 92 -17.65 14.11 -5.57
CA ALA A 92 -17.91 15.17 -6.53
C ALA A 92 -19.27 15.83 -6.25
N LYS A 93 -19.56 16.91 -7.00
CA LYS A 93 -20.84 17.64 -6.90
C LYS A 93 -22.02 16.67 -6.99
N LYS A 94 -22.97 16.82 -6.09
CA LYS A 94 -24.19 16.00 -6.02
C LYS A 94 -24.89 15.95 -7.39
N ASN A 95 -25.35 14.76 -7.77
CA ASN A 95 -25.99 14.47 -9.04
C ASN A 95 -25.10 14.69 -10.29
N SER A 96 -23.78 14.73 -10.12
CA SER A 96 -22.86 14.72 -11.26
C SER A 96 -22.59 13.28 -11.74
N GLU A 97 -22.14 13.15 -13.00
CA GLU A 97 -21.72 11.88 -13.56
C GLU A 97 -20.58 11.25 -12.73
N LEU A 98 -19.60 12.07 -12.34
CA LEU A 98 -18.47 11.62 -11.53
C LEU A 98 -18.94 11.10 -10.15
N GLU A 99 -19.89 11.79 -9.48
CA GLU A 99 -20.45 11.29 -8.21
C GLU A 99 -21.11 9.91 -8.39
N SER A 100 -21.85 9.72 -9.47
CA SER A 100 -22.49 8.44 -9.77
C SER A 100 -21.45 7.33 -9.95
N MET A 101 -20.33 7.62 -10.64
CA MET A 101 -19.22 6.69 -10.81
C MET A 101 -18.53 6.39 -9.47
N GLN A 102 -18.30 7.39 -8.64
CA GLN A 102 -17.73 7.26 -7.31
C GLN A 102 -18.62 6.39 -6.42
N LYS A 103 -19.93 6.65 -6.36
CA LYS A 103 -20.89 5.82 -5.60
C LYS A 103 -20.81 4.35 -6.03
N LYS A 104 -20.92 4.09 -7.33
CA LYS A 104 -20.88 2.73 -7.86
C LYS A 104 -19.60 1.97 -7.50
N LEU A 105 -18.47 2.66 -7.47
CA LEU A 105 -17.15 2.04 -7.25
C LEU A 105 -16.74 2.00 -5.78
N TRP A 106 -17.07 3.04 -4.99
CA TRP A 106 -16.54 3.27 -3.65
C TRP A 106 -17.50 2.86 -2.53
N ASP A 107 -18.84 3.01 -2.71
CA ASP A 107 -19.80 2.66 -1.66
C ASP A 107 -19.74 1.20 -1.22
N PRO A 108 -19.56 0.21 -2.13
CA PRO A 108 -19.38 -1.17 -1.70
C PRO A 108 -18.16 -1.39 -0.82
N LEU A 109 -17.10 -0.58 -0.99
CA LEU A 109 -15.89 -0.68 -0.19
C LEU A 109 -16.09 -0.09 1.22
N ILE A 110 -16.85 0.99 1.32
CA ILE A 110 -17.25 1.60 2.60
C ILE A 110 -18.11 0.61 3.38
N SER A 111 -19.17 0.08 2.74
CA SER A 111 -20.07 -0.91 3.37
C SER A 111 -19.32 -2.13 3.88
N PHE A 112 -18.37 -2.66 3.11
CA PHE A 112 -17.54 -3.79 3.54
C PHE A 112 -16.74 -3.47 4.82
N VAL A 113 -16.14 -2.28 4.90
CA VAL A 113 -15.34 -1.88 6.06
C VAL A 113 -16.24 -1.63 7.29
N GLU A 114 -17.43 -1.08 7.08
CA GLU A 114 -18.43 -0.90 8.14
C GLU A 114 -18.91 -2.24 8.69
N ASP A 115 -19.25 -3.16 7.81
CA ASP A 115 -19.74 -4.50 8.19
C ASP A 115 -18.68 -5.33 8.91
N LYS A 116 -17.50 -5.40 8.32
CA LYS A 116 -16.41 -6.28 8.81
C LYS A 116 -15.70 -5.74 10.03
N TYR A 117 -15.42 -4.43 10.04
CA TYR A 117 -14.57 -3.80 11.06
C TYR A 117 -15.33 -2.87 11.99
N LYS A 118 -16.62 -2.63 11.72
CA LYS A 118 -17.48 -1.69 12.45
C LYS A 118 -16.92 -0.26 12.45
N LEU A 119 -16.18 0.10 11.39
CA LEU A 119 -15.67 1.44 11.14
C LEU A 119 -16.73 2.20 10.34
N ILE A 120 -17.32 3.23 10.91
CA ILE A 120 -18.44 3.99 10.32
C ILE A 120 -17.90 5.26 9.68
N PHE A 121 -18.09 5.37 8.37
CA PHE A 121 -17.61 6.50 7.58
C PHE A 121 -18.77 7.36 7.07
N ASN A 122 -18.72 8.67 7.36
CA ASN A 122 -19.60 9.64 6.74
C ASN A 122 -19.01 10.08 5.39
N THR A 123 -19.87 10.38 4.44
CA THR A 123 -19.47 10.93 3.14
C THR A 123 -20.03 12.34 2.96
N THR A 124 -19.34 13.17 2.16
CA THR A 124 -19.79 14.54 1.83
C THR A 124 -19.57 14.84 0.35
N ASN A 125 -20.38 15.76 -0.18
CA ASN A 125 -20.14 16.35 -1.50
C ASN A 125 -19.42 17.69 -1.32
N GLY A 126 -18.17 17.78 -1.80
CA GLY A 126 -17.33 18.96 -1.68
C GLY A 126 -16.18 18.80 -0.69
N VAL A 127 -15.62 19.93 -0.24
CA VAL A 127 -14.35 20.00 0.51
C VAL A 127 -14.54 20.26 2.01
N VAL A 128 -15.78 20.23 2.51
CA VAL A 128 -16.06 20.47 3.94
C VAL A 128 -15.49 19.32 4.77
N PRO A 129 -14.68 19.59 5.80
CA PRO A 129 -14.14 18.55 6.65
C PRO A 129 -15.21 17.67 7.28
N ILE A 130 -14.98 16.35 7.24
CA ILE A 130 -15.92 15.36 7.78
C ILE A 130 -15.47 14.92 9.16
N THR A 131 -16.42 14.85 10.10
CA THR A 131 -16.21 14.18 11.38
C THR A 131 -16.78 12.77 11.30
N HIS A 132 -15.94 11.77 11.53
CA HIS A 132 -16.34 10.39 11.63
C HIS A 132 -16.65 10.01 13.09
N LYS A 133 -17.31 8.86 13.29
CA LYS A 133 -17.59 8.34 14.62
C LYS A 133 -16.29 8.20 15.44
N GLY A 134 -16.27 8.77 16.64
CA GLY A 134 -15.06 8.83 17.50
C GLY A 134 -14.45 7.46 17.83
N THR A 135 -15.26 6.38 17.78
CA THR A 135 -14.79 5.00 18.00
C THR A 135 -13.89 4.47 16.88
N ASN A 136 -13.89 5.07 15.68
CA ASN A 136 -13.11 4.60 14.52
C ASN A 136 -11.62 4.57 14.82
N LYS A 137 -11.07 5.63 15.44
CA LYS A 137 -9.64 5.72 15.77
C LYS A 137 -9.17 4.52 16.60
N GLY A 138 -9.88 4.21 17.67
CA GLY A 138 -9.55 3.09 18.57
C GLY A 138 -9.69 1.72 17.89
N ARG A 139 -10.73 1.54 17.05
CA ARG A 139 -10.94 0.29 16.30
C ARG A 139 -9.85 0.09 15.24
N LEU A 140 -9.57 1.10 14.44
CA LEU A 140 -8.50 1.02 13.44
C LEU A 140 -7.14 0.78 14.09
N CYS A 141 -6.82 1.46 15.19
CA CYS A 141 -5.58 1.23 15.94
C CYS A 141 -5.44 -0.25 16.36
N LYS A 142 -6.52 -0.88 16.86
CA LYS A 142 -6.52 -2.30 17.24
C LYS A 142 -6.28 -3.22 16.03
N ILE A 143 -6.83 -2.90 14.88
CA ILE A 143 -6.62 -3.64 13.63
C ILE A 143 -5.15 -3.55 13.20
N LEU A 144 -4.61 -2.33 13.14
CA LEU A 144 -3.23 -2.06 12.69
C LEU A 144 -2.18 -2.72 13.61
N LYS A 145 -2.41 -2.73 14.92
CA LYS A 145 -1.52 -3.40 15.89
C LYS A 145 -1.39 -4.91 15.65
N LYS A 146 -2.42 -5.55 15.10
CA LYS A 146 -2.42 -6.99 14.77
C LYS A 146 -1.66 -7.32 13.48
N LEU A 147 -1.42 -6.33 12.61
CA LEU A 147 -0.69 -6.54 11.38
C LEU A 147 0.77 -6.88 11.66
N ASN A 148 1.33 -7.82 10.90
CA ASN A 148 2.77 -8.04 10.91
C ASN A 148 3.51 -6.89 10.22
N LYS A 149 4.85 -6.87 10.31
CA LYS A 149 5.68 -5.80 9.77
C LYS A 149 5.44 -5.53 8.28
N LEU A 150 5.38 -6.58 7.48
CA LEU A 150 5.16 -6.46 6.05
C LEU A 150 3.75 -5.95 5.73
N GLU A 151 2.73 -6.48 6.38
CA GLU A 151 1.34 -6.03 6.18
C GLU A 151 1.16 -4.57 6.54
N LEU A 152 1.73 -4.14 7.67
CA LEU A 152 1.69 -2.74 8.08
C LEU A 152 2.44 -1.86 7.08
N THR A 153 3.57 -2.34 6.55
CA THR A 153 4.31 -1.64 5.49
C THR A 153 3.46 -1.49 4.24
N ILE A 154 2.86 -2.57 3.75
CA ILE A 154 2.01 -2.53 2.55
C ILE A 154 0.81 -1.60 2.78
N TYR A 155 0.16 -1.71 3.94
CA TYR A 155 -0.93 -0.83 4.35
C TYR A 155 -0.52 0.65 4.27
N TYR A 156 0.59 1.00 4.92
CA TYR A 156 1.12 2.36 4.96
C TYR A 156 1.45 2.91 3.56
N TYR A 157 2.09 2.12 2.71
CA TYR A 157 2.41 2.56 1.35
C TYR A 157 1.17 2.65 0.44
N ILE A 158 0.16 1.80 0.63
CA ILE A 158 -1.12 1.95 -0.07
C ILE A 158 -1.80 3.25 0.33
N ILE A 159 -1.84 3.59 1.62
CA ILE A 159 -2.42 4.86 2.09
C ILE A 159 -1.67 6.05 1.50
N ASN A 160 -0.35 6.05 1.50
CA ASN A 160 0.43 7.16 0.93
C ASN A 160 0.16 7.40 -0.57
N ILE A 161 -0.28 6.36 -1.29
CA ILE A 161 -0.67 6.49 -2.70
C ILE A 161 -2.15 6.82 -2.85
N SER A 162 -3.01 6.29 -1.98
CA SER A 162 -4.47 6.35 -2.13
C SER A 162 -5.14 7.41 -1.27
N ASN A 163 -4.49 7.90 -0.24
CA ASN A 163 -5.10 8.69 0.82
C ASN A 163 -6.36 8.01 1.43
N SER A 164 -6.41 6.65 1.46
CA SER A 164 -7.60 5.91 1.90
C SER A 164 -7.30 4.69 2.76
N ASN A 165 -7.75 4.74 4.00
CA ASN A 165 -7.80 3.58 4.90
C ASN A 165 -8.78 2.51 4.39
N ILE A 166 -9.89 2.95 3.78
CA ILE A 166 -10.94 2.06 3.27
C ILE A 166 -10.36 1.18 2.16
N ILE A 167 -9.62 1.75 1.21
CA ILE A 167 -8.95 0.97 0.13
C ILE A 167 -7.94 -0.02 0.73
N ALA A 168 -7.08 0.44 1.65
CA ALA A 168 -6.05 -0.41 2.23
C ALA A 168 -6.64 -1.60 3.02
N LEU A 169 -7.72 -1.37 3.80
CA LEU A 169 -8.44 -2.43 4.52
C LEU A 169 -9.07 -3.45 3.56
N ASN A 170 -9.76 -2.98 2.51
CA ASN A 170 -10.37 -3.85 1.51
C ASN A 170 -9.32 -4.73 0.80
N PHE A 171 -8.17 -4.13 0.43
CA PHE A 171 -7.10 -4.85 -0.25
C PHE A 171 -6.47 -5.93 0.64
N LEU A 172 -6.09 -5.60 1.87
CA LEU A 172 -5.49 -6.58 2.80
C LEU A 172 -6.49 -7.66 3.24
N ALA A 173 -7.78 -7.35 3.26
CA ALA A 173 -8.85 -8.31 3.51
C ALA A 173 -9.12 -9.25 2.32
N ASN A 174 -8.48 -9.03 1.17
CA ASN A 174 -8.73 -9.70 -0.11
C ASN A 174 -10.17 -9.50 -0.65
N ASN A 175 -10.86 -8.44 -0.23
CA ASN A 175 -12.17 -8.08 -0.77
C ASN A 175 -12.05 -7.53 -2.20
N ILE A 176 -10.95 -6.85 -2.50
CA ILE A 176 -10.62 -6.34 -3.82
C ILE A 176 -9.21 -6.75 -4.25
N ASN A 177 -9.01 -6.91 -5.55
CA ASN A 177 -7.70 -7.17 -6.14
C ASN A 177 -6.96 -5.86 -6.52
N SER A 178 -5.71 -5.96 -6.94
CA SER A 178 -4.89 -4.81 -7.31
C SER A 178 -5.45 -3.99 -8.49
N LYS A 179 -6.12 -4.64 -9.44
CA LYS A 179 -6.78 -3.94 -10.56
C LYS A 179 -7.91 -3.05 -10.06
N HIS A 180 -8.70 -3.58 -9.12
CA HIS A 180 -9.79 -2.82 -8.51
C HIS A 180 -9.27 -1.65 -7.66
N VAL A 181 -8.21 -1.89 -6.86
CA VAL A 181 -7.52 -0.80 -6.14
C VAL A 181 -7.12 0.30 -7.11
N TRP A 182 -6.42 -0.05 -8.20
CA TRP A 182 -5.99 0.95 -9.18
C TRP A 182 -7.17 1.73 -9.77
N LYS A 183 -8.25 1.05 -10.13
CA LYS A 183 -9.47 1.67 -10.65
C LYS A 183 -10.08 2.69 -9.66
N CYS A 184 -10.04 2.38 -8.36
CA CYS A 184 -10.48 3.33 -7.33
C CYS A 184 -9.58 4.55 -7.24
N LEU A 185 -8.25 4.36 -7.37
CA LEU A 185 -7.25 5.41 -7.25
C LEU A 185 -7.21 6.35 -8.46
N SER A 186 -7.51 5.85 -9.66
CA SER A 186 -7.41 6.62 -10.91
C SER A 186 -8.76 7.13 -11.40
N LEU A 187 -9.85 6.90 -10.66
CA LEU A 187 -11.20 7.20 -11.12
C LEU A 187 -11.37 8.68 -11.52
N GLU A 188 -10.93 9.60 -10.66
CA GLU A 188 -11.09 11.03 -10.88
C GLU A 188 -10.15 11.52 -11.98
N GLU A 189 -8.91 11.07 -11.98
CA GLU A 189 -7.93 11.37 -13.01
C GLU A 189 -8.39 10.84 -14.38
N ASP A 190 -8.88 9.59 -14.44
CA ASP A 190 -9.41 8.98 -15.68
C ASP A 190 -10.66 9.73 -16.20
N TYR A 191 -11.54 10.17 -15.29
CA TYR A 191 -12.70 10.99 -15.65
C TYR A 191 -12.29 12.36 -16.21
N ASN A 192 -11.36 13.04 -15.54
CA ASN A 192 -10.87 14.35 -15.97
C ASN A 192 -10.16 14.28 -17.32
N LEU A 193 -9.33 13.24 -17.54
CA LEU A 193 -8.67 12.99 -18.84
C LEU A 193 -9.67 12.81 -19.96
N LYS A 194 -10.77 12.10 -19.74
CA LYS A 194 -11.83 11.90 -20.75
C LYS A 194 -12.58 13.18 -21.07
N LYS A 195 -12.81 14.02 -20.05
CA LYS A 195 -13.65 15.21 -20.19
C LYS A 195 -12.91 16.44 -20.72
N TRP A 196 -11.66 16.59 -20.30
CA TRP A 196 -10.87 17.81 -20.56
C TRP A 196 -9.66 17.59 -21.46
N GLY A 197 -9.41 16.34 -21.89
CA GLY A 197 -8.24 15.98 -22.68
C GLY A 197 -7.00 15.71 -21.85
N GLN A 198 -5.88 15.42 -22.54
CA GLN A 198 -4.63 15.06 -21.88
C GLN A 198 -3.86 16.30 -21.41
N ASP A 199 -3.64 16.38 -20.11
CA ASP A 199 -2.58 17.17 -19.50
C ASP A 199 -1.33 16.29 -19.36
N LYS A 200 -0.23 16.69 -20.01
CA LYS A 200 1.03 15.93 -20.02
C LYS A 200 1.58 15.73 -18.61
N GLU A 201 1.58 16.77 -17.79
CA GLU A 201 2.11 16.72 -16.43
C GLU A 201 1.25 15.81 -15.52
N ALA A 202 -0.08 15.93 -15.61
CA ALA A 202 -1.00 15.07 -14.87
C ALA A 202 -0.83 13.59 -15.26
N ASN A 203 -0.65 13.31 -16.55
CA ASN A 203 -0.43 11.96 -17.05
C ASN A 203 0.92 11.36 -16.56
N GLU A 204 2.00 12.14 -16.58
CA GLU A 204 3.31 11.71 -16.05
C GLU A 204 3.21 11.37 -14.55
N LYS A 205 2.56 12.20 -13.74
CA LYS A 205 2.30 11.94 -12.32
C LYS A 205 1.49 10.67 -12.08
N LEU A 206 0.45 10.44 -12.89
CA LEU A 206 -0.37 9.24 -12.81
C LEU A 206 0.42 7.98 -13.16
N LEU A 207 1.28 8.04 -14.19
CA LEU A 207 2.16 6.93 -14.57
C LEU A 207 3.19 6.63 -13.48
N GLU A 208 3.79 7.64 -12.86
CA GLU A 208 4.70 7.48 -11.73
C GLU A 208 3.98 6.83 -10.54
N LYS A 209 2.81 7.33 -10.17
CA LYS A 209 1.94 6.77 -9.12
C LYS A 209 1.63 5.29 -9.39
N LYS A 210 1.31 4.93 -10.64
CA LYS A 210 1.08 3.55 -11.07
C LYS A 210 2.32 2.68 -10.96
N SER A 211 3.48 3.21 -11.30
CA SER A 211 4.75 2.50 -11.15
C SER A 211 5.03 2.16 -9.69
N TYR A 212 4.90 3.12 -8.78
CA TYR A 212 5.06 2.88 -7.34
C TYR A 212 4.04 1.87 -6.81
N PHE A 213 2.78 2.00 -7.20
CA PHE A 213 1.76 1.03 -6.84
C PHE A 213 2.12 -0.39 -7.27
N ASN A 214 2.56 -0.57 -8.52
CA ASN A 214 2.97 -1.88 -9.03
C ASN A 214 4.13 -2.50 -8.23
N GLU A 215 5.09 -1.70 -7.76
CA GLU A 215 6.19 -2.19 -6.92
C GLU A 215 5.71 -2.67 -5.53
N ILE A 216 4.73 -1.97 -4.93
CA ILE A 216 4.08 -2.41 -3.68
C ILE A 216 3.37 -3.74 -3.88
N ILE A 217 2.60 -3.87 -4.98
CA ILE A 217 1.87 -5.09 -5.30
C ILE A 217 2.80 -6.26 -5.55
N LYS A 218 3.91 -6.06 -6.27
CA LYS A 218 4.93 -7.11 -6.47
C LYS A 218 5.44 -7.62 -5.12
N LEU A 219 5.79 -6.72 -4.20
CA LEU A 219 6.27 -7.11 -2.89
C LEU A 219 5.19 -7.86 -2.09
N TYR A 220 3.96 -7.35 -2.08
CA TYR A 220 2.84 -8.01 -1.41
C TYR A 220 2.61 -9.44 -1.92
N LEU A 221 2.55 -9.63 -3.24
CA LEU A 221 2.30 -10.93 -3.85
C LEU A 221 3.43 -11.94 -3.59
N LEU A 222 4.69 -11.49 -3.56
CA LEU A 222 5.82 -12.34 -3.19
C LEU A 222 5.64 -13.02 -1.82
N PHE A 223 5.11 -12.28 -0.86
CA PHE A 223 4.97 -12.77 0.51
C PHE A 223 3.59 -13.35 0.82
N LYS A 224 2.55 -12.99 0.05
CA LYS A 224 1.20 -13.54 0.22
C LYS A 224 1.15 -15.04 -0.03
N ASN A 225 1.91 -15.52 -1.00
CA ASN A 225 1.99 -16.95 -1.34
C ASN A 225 2.55 -17.83 -0.21
N LEU A 226 3.15 -17.22 0.84
CA LEU A 226 3.60 -17.92 2.03
C LEU A 226 2.47 -18.26 3.01
N ARG A 227 1.33 -17.57 2.95
CA ARG A 227 0.22 -17.77 3.91
C ARG A 227 -0.71 -18.92 3.54
N ASN A 228 -0.66 -19.34 2.29
CA ASN A 228 -1.56 -20.38 1.76
C ASN A 228 -0.91 -21.77 1.75
N LYS A 229 0.23 -21.92 2.43
CA LYS A 229 0.93 -23.17 2.71
C LYS A 229 1.05 -23.39 4.22
#